data_fa4fc65cf9d02650b44d25458d9ef4dc
#
_entry.id   fa4fc65cf9d02650b44d25458d9ef4dc
#
_cell.length_a   1.000
_cell.length_b   1.000
_cell.length_c   1.000
_cell.angle_alpha   90.00
_cell.angle_beta   90.00
_cell.angle_gamma   90.00
#
_symmetry.space_group_name_H-M   'P 1'
#
loop_
_entity.id
_entity.type
_entity.pdbx_description
1 polymer ?
#
loop_
_entity_poly.entity_id
_entity_poly.type
_entity_poly.pdbx_seq_one_letter_code
_entity_poly.pdbx_strand_id
1 'polypeptide(L)'
;MPRNPKAQRSDGGDGERSGQLRPGRVRQSRTSTPRITGVARNLLRLARIVSRSSPRGAQGNSASLHSLSVAKASAFQRRAIVNVRYSSSRTPGGWKAHGCYIARESAKGDQENQGAEKLGLAKERSLGAVAGDWQKAGDKRLFKIVISPEDREADFGQTAQDLIAHIENHVDGKVEWGGVIHRNTDHPHAHIIVRGKLRSGEELILPRELIRRGLRETTQRSLPRQLGPRTFEEIEHQKQCELTANRVTSLDRKLAVRLLPPTGENTYRNFGDVANAFERTRLRYLAQLGLAKPLDNGLWQVRPDLLSQLQQMKDIQDRARTLFRCGVAISDPHAPMEYSFASKKLIGRVLLNSEEERTGALQTIFETTDGRIEIIRHDAALRAA
;
A
#
# COMPACT_ATOMS: atom_id res chain seq x y z
N MET A 1 34.57 2.47 77.93
CA MET A 1 34.19 1.05 77.73
C MET A 1 32.81 0.87 78.26
N PRO A 2 31.90 0.13 77.69
CA PRO A 2 32.06 -0.91 76.60
C PRO A 2 31.03 -0.84 75.47
N ARG A 3 31.38 -1.51 74.39
CA ARG A 3 30.58 -2.44 73.51
C ARG A 3 29.44 -1.90 72.67
N ASN A 4 29.74 -1.90 71.40
CA ASN A 4 28.83 -2.04 70.25
C ASN A 4 27.93 -3.32 70.33
N PRO A 5 26.70 -3.27 69.95
CA PRO A 5 26.22 -4.34 69.05
C PRO A 5 25.35 -3.89 67.89
N LYS A 6 25.72 -4.43 66.78
CA LYS A 6 24.93 -5.03 65.70
C LYS A 6 23.71 -4.30 65.11
N ALA A 7 23.86 -4.11 63.82
CA ALA A 7 22.85 -3.77 62.82
C ALA A 7 21.62 -4.70 62.89
N GLN A 8 20.44 -4.11 62.84
CA GLN A 8 19.23 -4.72 62.36
C GLN A 8 18.76 -3.96 61.09
N ARG A 9 18.58 -4.76 60.04
CA ARG A 9 17.90 -4.31 58.83
C ARG A 9 16.42 -4.16 59.14
N SER A 10 15.82 -3.06 58.72
CA SER A 10 14.39 -2.94 58.51
C SER A 10 14.13 -2.51 57.08
N ASP A 11 13.41 -3.40 56.42
CA ASP A 11 12.76 -3.17 55.15
C ASP A 11 11.71 -2.07 55.26
N GLY A 12 11.48 -1.38 54.11
CA GLY A 12 10.25 -0.60 53.93
C GLY A 12 10.53 0.87 53.53
N GLY A 13 10.61 1.12 52.24
CA GLY A 13 10.62 2.49 51.73
C GLY A 13 10.33 2.45 50.24
N ASP A 14 9.04 2.57 49.91
CA ASP A 14 8.57 2.78 48.55
C ASP A 14 9.19 4.08 48.02
N GLY A 15 10.22 3.93 47.19
CA GLY A 15 10.82 5.01 46.44
C GLY A 15 10.25 5.02 45.03
N GLU A 16 9.41 5.99 44.76
CA GLU A 16 9.03 6.37 43.41
C GLU A 16 10.27 6.50 42.53
N ARG A 17 10.49 5.51 41.66
CA ARG A 17 11.49 5.60 40.59
C ARG A 17 10.87 6.42 39.46
N SER A 18 11.16 7.71 39.47
CA SER A 18 11.10 8.54 38.29
C SER A 18 11.98 7.90 37.21
N GLY A 19 11.36 7.17 36.31
CA GLY A 19 12.01 6.57 35.17
C GLY A 19 12.50 7.64 34.22
N GLN A 20 13.74 8.13 34.43
CA GLN A 20 14.47 8.81 33.37
C GLN A 20 14.62 7.84 32.20
N LEU A 21 13.82 8.03 31.18
CA LEU A 21 13.99 7.41 29.88
C LEU A 21 15.39 7.83 29.36
N ARG A 22 16.33 6.93 29.44
CA ARG A 22 17.59 7.07 28.72
C ARG A 22 17.25 7.18 27.25
N PRO A 23 17.70 8.21 26.53
CA PRO A 23 17.53 8.30 25.11
C PRO A 23 18.22 7.08 24.49
N GLY A 24 17.39 6.21 23.89
CA GLY A 24 17.92 5.07 23.14
C GLY A 24 18.89 5.61 22.11
N ARG A 25 20.08 5.03 22.05
CA ARG A 25 21.09 5.33 21.02
C ARG A 25 20.40 5.27 19.68
N VAL A 26 20.06 6.43 19.13
CA VAL A 26 19.72 6.59 17.73
C VAL A 26 20.96 6.13 16.98
N ARG A 27 20.93 4.92 16.45
CA ARG A 27 21.87 4.54 15.42
C ARG A 27 21.69 5.58 14.33
N GLN A 28 22.62 6.48 14.19
CA GLN A 28 22.75 7.30 13.00
C GLN A 28 22.73 6.33 11.84
N SER A 29 21.61 6.23 11.16
CA SER A 29 21.54 5.55 9.89
C SER A 29 22.46 6.36 8.99
N ARG A 30 23.63 5.82 8.71
CA ARG A 30 24.44 6.25 7.58
C ARG A 30 23.48 6.50 6.45
N THR A 31 23.58 7.67 5.85
CA THR A 31 22.82 8.17 4.70
C THR A 31 22.16 7.01 3.95
N SER A 32 20.89 6.77 4.26
CA SER A 32 20.17 5.67 3.68
C SER A 32 19.98 5.98 2.22
N THR A 33 20.81 5.43 1.38
CA THR A 33 20.43 5.11 0.03
C THR A 33 19.00 4.54 0.09
N PRO A 34 18.02 5.14 -0.58
CA PRO A 34 16.63 4.71 -0.46
C PRO A 34 16.59 3.21 -0.74
N ARG A 35 15.78 2.47 -0.01
CA ARG A 35 15.62 1.01 -0.08
C ARG A 35 15.12 0.52 -1.46
N ILE A 36 15.81 0.87 -2.51
CA ILE A 36 15.74 0.31 -3.86
C ILE A 36 16.36 -1.09 -3.89
N THR A 37 17.22 -1.41 -2.90
CA THR A 37 17.96 -2.69 -2.84
C THR A 37 17.08 -3.93 -2.77
N GLY A 38 15.85 -3.84 -2.26
CA GLY A 38 14.92 -4.98 -2.24
C GLY A 38 14.31 -5.26 -3.61
N VAL A 39 13.92 -4.22 -4.33
CA VAL A 39 13.36 -4.33 -5.68
C VAL A 39 14.48 -4.68 -6.67
N ALA A 40 15.64 -4.03 -6.56
CA ALA A 40 16.81 -4.35 -7.38
C ALA A 40 17.35 -5.77 -7.14
N ARG A 41 17.37 -6.27 -5.89
CA ARG A 41 17.74 -7.67 -5.61
C ARG A 41 16.74 -8.67 -6.16
N ASN A 42 15.44 -8.39 -6.11
CA ASN A 42 14.42 -9.25 -6.70
C ASN A 42 14.47 -9.20 -8.24
N LEU A 43 14.76 -8.04 -8.82
CA LEU A 43 14.98 -7.88 -10.26
C LEU A 43 16.25 -8.60 -10.73
N LEU A 44 17.35 -8.52 -9.97
CA LEU A 44 18.60 -9.26 -10.24
C LEU A 44 18.43 -10.78 -10.06
N ARG A 45 17.56 -11.22 -9.14
CA ARG A 45 17.21 -12.64 -9.01
C ARG A 45 16.41 -13.15 -10.20
N LEU A 46 15.46 -12.36 -10.71
CA LEU A 46 14.73 -12.67 -11.95
C LEU A 46 15.64 -12.63 -13.18
N ALA A 47 16.55 -11.66 -13.27
CA ALA A 47 17.54 -11.60 -14.34
C ALA A 47 18.50 -12.80 -14.33
N ARG A 48 18.91 -13.30 -13.13
CA ARG A 48 19.72 -14.53 -13.00
C ARG A 48 18.95 -15.81 -13.39
N ILE A 49 17.64 -15.83 -13.23
CA ILE A 49 16.81 -16.96 -13.70
C ILE A 49 16.72 -16.94 -15.22
N VAL A 50 16.62 -15.78 -15.84
CA VAL A 50 16.54 -15.61 -17.30
C VAL A 50 17.91 -15.84 -17.97
N SER A 51 19.03 -15.43 -17.35
CA SER A 51 20.38 -15.58 -17.92
C SER A 51 21.00 -16.97 -17.75
N ARG A 52 20.39 -17.87 -16.95
CA ARG A 52 20.82 -19.28 -16.86
C ARG A 52 20.25 -20.19 -17.96
N SER A 53 19.41 -19.66 -18.83
CA SER A 53 18.89 -20.37 -20.00
C SER A 53 19.65 -20.01 -21.28
N SER A 54 20.98 -20.10 -21.30
CA SER A 54 21.74 -20.15 -22.52
C SER A 54 21.73 -21.59 -23.04
N PRO A 55 21.39 -21.83 -24.31
CA PRO A 55 21.19 -23.17 -24.82
C PRO A 55 22.54 -23.86 -25.07
N ARG A 56 22.84 -24.87 -24.30
CA ARG A 56 23.73 -25.95 -24.74
C ARG A 56 22.85 -27.15 -25.05
N GLY A 57 22.78 -27.50 -26.32
CA GLY A 57 22.22 -28.77 -26.78
C GLY A 57 20.73 -28.68 -27.15
N ALA A 58 20.48 -28.90 -28.42
CA ALA A 58 19.16 -29.14 -29.00
C ALA A 58 18.52 -30.40 -28.39
N GLN A 59 17.63 -30.18 -27.42
CA GLN A 59 16.58 -31.14 -27.04
C GLN A 59 15.57 -30.42 -26.15
N GLY A 60 14.32 -30.28 -26.64
CA GLY A 60 13.16 -29.97 -25.79
C GLY A 60 12.53 -28.58 -25.88
N ASN A 61 11.82 -28.31 -26.97
CA ASN A 61 10.94 -27.14 -27.15
C ASN A 61 9.72 -27.08 -26.16
N SER A 62 9.58 -28.01 -25.21
CA SER A 62 8.44 -28.10 -24.34
C SER A 62 8.48 -27.06 -23.20
N ALA A 63 9.62 -26.74 -22.62
CA ALA A 63 9.75 -25.80 -21.53
C ALA A 63 9.49 -24.33 -21.97
N SER A 64 9.91 -23.96 -23.18
CA SER A 64 9.66 -22.64 -23.76
C SER A 64 8.19 -22.42 -24.09
N LEU A 65 7.49 -23.43 -24.62
CA LEU A 65 6.06 -23.37 -24.91
C LEU A 65 5.25 -23.32 -23.62
N HIS A 66 5.67 -24.02 -22.57
CA HIS A 66 4.98 -23.98 -21.26
C HIS A 66 5.13 -22.61 -20.59
N SER A 67 6.31 -21.99 -20.63
CA SER A 67 6.51 -20.64 -20.07
C SER A 67 5.74 -19.57 -20.83
N LEU A 68 5.63 -19.68 -22.15
CA LEU A 68 4.82 -18.78 -22.97
C LEU A 68 3.32 -18.99 -22.76
N SER A 69 2.87 -20.23 -22.53
CA SER A 69 1.46 -20.53 -22.22
C SER A 69 1.05 -19.99 -20.84
N VAL A 70 1.91 -20.14 -19.84
CA VAL A 70 1.67 -19.58 -18.48
C VAL A 70 1.68 -18.05 -18.50
N ALA A 71 2.61 -17.42 -19.21
CA ALA A 71 2.66 -15.96 -19.36
C ALA A 71 1.43 -15.42 -20.12
N LYS A 72 0.98 -16.12 -21.16
CA LYS A 72 -0.26 -15.77 -21.86
C LYS A 72 -1.48 -15.96 -20.98
N ALA A 73 -1.60 -17.08 -20.26
CA ALA A 73 -2.71 -17.33 -19.34
C ALA A 73 -2.79 -16.25 -18.24
N SER A 74 -1.66 -15.78 -17.71
CA SER A 74 -1.63 -14.72 -16.71
C SER A 74 -2.09 -13.35 -17.22
N ALA A 75 -2.01 -13.10 -18.54
CA ALA A 75 -2.49 -11.84 -19.13
C ALA A 75 -4.02 -11.73 -19.11
N PHE A 76 -4.72 -12.86 -19.20
CA PHE A 76 -6.17 -12.93 -19.15
C PHE A 76 -6.75 -13.00 -17.72
N GLN A 77 -5.87 -13.10 -16.73
CA GLN A 77 -6.29 -13.11 -15.34
C GLN A 77 -6.66 -11.69 -14.89
N ARG A 78 -7.85 -11.55 -14.28
CA ARG A 78 -8.28 -10.31 -13.65
C ARG A 78 -7.43 -10.04 -12.41
N ARG A 79 -7.16 -8.77 -12.15
CA ARG A 79 -6.25 -8.36 -11.09
C ARG A 79 -7.00 -7.67 -9.97
N ALA A 80 -6.50 -7.86 -8.75
CA ALA A 80 -6.96 -7.13 -7.58
C ALA A 80 -5.80 -6.85 -6.64
N ILE A 81 -5.89 -5.74 -5.93
CA ILE A 81 -5.06 -5.43 -4.78
C ILE A 81 -5.85 -5.82 -3.53
N VAL A 82 -5.25 -6.60 -2.64
CA VAL A 82 -5.78 -6.87 -1.31
C VAL A 82 -4.72 -6.49 -0.31
N ASN A 83 -5.06 -5.57 0.59
CA ASN A 83 -4.19 -5.12 1.66
C ASN A 83 -4.83 -5.47 2.99
N VAL A 84 -4.08 -6.16 3.85
CA VAL A 84 -4.56 -6.60 5.17
C VAL A 84 -3.65 -6.00 6.24
N ARG A 85 -4.26 -5.36 7.21
CA ARG A 85 -3.61 -4.82 8.40
C ARG A 85 -4.42 -5.14 9.63
N TYR A 86 -3.83 -5.01 10.80
CA TYR A 86 -4.57 -5.00 12.05
C TYR A 86 -4.15 -3.82 12.91
N SER A 87 -5.08 -3.35 13.72
CA SER A 87 -4.80 -2.39 14.80
C SER A 87 -5.06 -3.02 16.15
N SER A 88 -4.19 -2.72 17.11
CA SER A 88 -4.38 -3.13 18.50
C SER A 88 -5.40 -2.24 19.19
N SER A 89 -5.99 -2.72 20.29
CA SER A 89 -6.96 -1.97 21.11
C SER A 89 -6.33 -0.93 22.06
N ARG A 90 -5.02 -0.67 21.94
CA ARG A 90 -4.26 0.19 22.86
C ARG A 90 -4.77 1.64 22.95
N THR A 91 -5.28 2.18 21.84
CA THR A 91 -5.80 3.54 21.80
C THR A 91 -7.30 3.51 22.04
N PRO A 92 -7.81 4.00 23.18
CA PRO A 92 -9.25 4.06 23.46
C PRO A 92 -10.00 4.81 22.35
N GLY A 93 -11.12 4.26 21.90
CA GLY A 93 -11.94 4.88 20.85
C GLY A 93 -11.33 4.87 19.43
N GLY A 94 -10.10 4.40 19.25
CA GLY A 94 -9.42 4.40 17.96
C GLY A 94 -10.11 3.56 16.88
N TRP A 95 -10.75 2.47 17.28
CA TRP A 95 -11.52 1.64 16.33
C TRP A 95 -12.85 2.29 15.93
N LYS A 96 -13.52 2.95 16.90
CA LYS A 96 -14.72 3.75 16.60
C LYS A 96 -14.39 4.87 15.62
N ALA A 97 -13.32 5.62 15.89
CA ALA A 97 -12.87 6.71 15.02
C ALA A 97 -12.58 6.21 13.59
N HIS A 98 -11.89 5.08 13.44
CA HIS A 98 -11.64 4.47 12.15
C HIS A 98 -12.92 4.08 11.41
N GLY A 99 -13.84 3.38 12.07
CA GLY A 99 -15.12 2.99 11.47
C GLY A 99 -15.95 4.20 11.03
N CYS A 100 -15.95 5.30 11.83
CA CYS A 100 -16.59 6.55 11.43
C CYS A 100 -15.89 7.20 10.23
N TYR A 101 -14.56 7.15 10.19
CA TYR A 101 -13.77 7.73 9.10
C TYR A 101 -14.11 7.08 7.76
N ILE A 102 -13.99 5.75 7.65
CA ILE A 102 -14.28 5.04 6.41
C ILE A 102 -15.75 5.18 5.98
N ALA A 103 -16.68 5.29 6.94
CA ALA A 103 -18.08 5.52 6.63
C ALA A 103 -18.35 6.94 6.08
N ARG A 104 -17.58 7.96 6.50
CA ARG A 104 -17.73 9.34 6.01
C ARG A 104 -17.17 9.55 4.62
N GLU A 105 -16.06 8.90 4.29
CA GLU A 105 -15.42 9.03 2.98
C GLU A 105 -16.34 8.57 1.86
N SER A 106 -17.16 7.57 2.12
CA SER A 106 -18.17 7.10 1.19
C SER A 106 -19.39 8.04 1.02
N ALA A 107 -19.61 8.95 1.96
CA ALA A 107 -20.75 9.89 1.92
C ALA A 107 -20.47 11.18 1.13
N LYS A 108 -19.25 11.42 0.66
CA LYS A 108 -18.85 12.62 -0.08
C LYS A 108 -18.85 12.44 -1.60
N GLY A 109 -19.81 11.72 -2.15
CA GLY A 109 -20.01 11.69 -3.60
C GLY A 109 -20.79 12.92 -4.07
N ASP A 110 -20.46 13.46 -5.25
CA ASP A 110 -21.10 14.63 -5.88
C ASP A 110 -22.59 14.44 -6.24
N GLN A 111 -23.18 13.32 -5.89
CA GLN A 111 -24.61 13.06 -6.04
C GLN A 111 -25.23 12.76 -4.67
N GLU A 112 -26.06 13.67 -4.23
CA GLU A 112 -26.80 13.67 -2.96
C GLU A 112 -27.62 12.39 -2.65
N ASN A 113 -27.71 11.41 -3.56
CA ASN A 113 -28.60 10.26 -3.45
C ASN A 113 -27.95 8.88 -3.53
N GLN A 114 -26.64 8.74 -3.64
CA GLN A 114 -25.98 7.44 -3.52
C GLN A 114 -25.22 7.35 -2.20
N GLY A 115 -25.94 6.97 -1.15
CA GLY A 115 -25.33 6.60 0.14
C GLY A 115 -24.30 5.49 -0.07
N ALA A 116 -23.26 5.49 0.75
CA ALA A 116 -22.24 4.46 0.75
C ALA A 116 -22.84 3.08 0.70
N GLU A 117 -22.44 2.28 -0.28
CA GLU A 117 -22.84 0.89 -0.34
C GLU A 117 -22.23 0.14 0.85
N LYS A 118 -23.09 -0.34 1.75
CA LYS A 118 -22.72 -0.94 3.03
C LYS A 118 -22.68 -2.46 2.91
N LEU A 119 -21.71 -3.08 3.59
CA LEU A 119 -21.49 -4.52 3.58
C LEU A 119 -21.54 -5.11 5.00
N GLY A 120 -22.02 -6.35 5.09
CA GLY A 120 -22.09 -7.08 6.36
C GLY A 120 -22.83 -6.29 7.44
N LEU A 121 -22.29 -6.23 8.65
CA LEU A 121 -22.90 -5.52 9.80
C LEU A 121 -23.10 -4.01 9.57
N ALA A 122 -22.43 -3.43 8.58
CA ALA A 122 -22.62 -2.02 8.25
C ALA A 122 -24.01 -1.71 7.65
N LYS A 123 -24.73 -2.74 7.16
CA LYS A 123 -26.11 -2.60 6.66
C LYS A 123 -27.10 -2.28 7.79
N GLU A 124 -26.84 -2.78 8.98
CA GLU A 124 -27.73 -2.67 10.14
C GLU A 124 -27.29 -1.60 11.13
N ARG A 125 -25.95 -1.42 11.28
CA ARG A 125 -25.36 -0.54 12.31
C ARG A 125 -24.23 0.29 11.71
N SER A 126 -23.91 1.45 12.30
CA SER A 126 -22.73 2.21 11.89
C SER A 126 -21.44 1.44 12.18
N LEU A 127 -20.49 1.44 11.25
CA LEU A 127 -19.19 0.79 11.44
C LEU A 127 -18.43 1.31 12.66
N GLY A 128 -18.58 2.60 12.96
CA GLY A 128 -17.98 3.19 14.14
C GLY A 128 -18.55 2.60 15.43
N ALA A 129 -19.88 2.37 15.49
CA ALA A 129 -20.50 1.73 16.65
C ALA A 129 -20.04 0.26 16.76
N VAL A 130 -20.10 -0.49 15.68
CA VAL A 130 -19.67 -1.90 15.62
C VAL A 130 -18.22 -2.05 16.11
N ALA A 131 -17.28 -1.30 15.53
CA ALA A 131 -15.88 -1.36 15.91
C ALA A 131 -15.63 -0.89 17.36
N GLY A 132 -16.38 0.14 17.79
CA GLY A 132 -16.32 0.63 19.17
C GLY A 132 -16.77 -0.41 20.19
N ASP A 133 -17.83 -1.16 19.89
CA ASP A 133 -18.33 -2.21 20.78
C ASP A 133 -17.36 -3.39 20.88
N TRP A 134 -16.73 -3.81 19.77
CA TRP A 134 -15.67 -4.83 19.80
C TRP A 134 -14.48 -4.38 20.67
N GLN A 135 -14.11 -3.08 20.59
CA GLN A 135 -13.04 -2.54 21.44
C GLN A 135 -13.42 -2.54 22.92
N LYS A 136 -14.66 -2.15 23.25
CA LYS A 136 -15.18 -2.17 24.63
C LYS A 136 -15.32 -3.59 25.18
N ALA A 137 -15.61 -4.57 24.32
CA ALA A 137 -15.65 -5.98 24.68
C ALA A 137 -14.27 -6.60 24.98
N GLY A 138 -13.20 -5.79 24.94
CA GLY A 138 -11.84 -6.21 25.27
C GLY A 138 -11.15 -7.00 24.15
N ASP A 139 -11.61 -6.86 22.91
CA ASP A 139 -10.94 -7.50 21.79
C ASP A 139 -9.56 -6.90 21.59
N LYS A 140 -8.55 -7.74 21.28
CA LYS A 140 -7.15 -7.29 21.19
C LYS A 140 -6.81 -6.69 19.84
N ARG A 141 -7.51 -7.10 18.77
CA ARG A 141 -7.21 -6.76 17.39
C ARG A 141 -8.46 -6.44 16.60
N LEU A 142 -8.31 -5.52 15.66
CA LEU A 142 -9.25 -5.23 14.59
C LEU A 142 -8.51 -5.45 13.27
N PHE A 143 -8.94 -6.37 12.43
CA PHE A 143 -8.40 -6.51 11.09
C PHE A 143 -9.06 -5.49 10.16
N LYS A 144 -8.23 -4.88 9.32
CA LYS A 144 -8.61 -3.91 8.30
C LYS A 144 -8.19 -4.48 6.96
N ILE A 145 -9.12 -4.66 6.05
CA ILE A 145 -8.90 -5.23 4.73
C ILE A 145 -9.38 -4.23 3.68
N VAL A 146 -8.53 -3.93 2.72
CA VAL A 146 -8.90 -3.13 1.54
C VAL A 146 -8.83 -4.03 0.33
N ILE A 147 -9.92 -4.09 -0.43
CA ILE A 147 -10.02 -4.82 -1.69
C ILE A 147 -10.22 -3.81 -2.80
N SER A 148 -9.34 -3.80 -3.80
CA SER A 148 -9.45 -2.95 -4.98
C SER A 148 -9.23 -3.80 -6.24
N PRO A 149 -10.30 -4.30 -6.87
CA PRO A 149 -10.26 -4.87 -8.20
C PRO A 149 -9.79 -3.83 -9.23
N GLU A 150 -9.10 -4.28 -10.27
CA GLU A 150 -8.73 -3.43 -11.40
C GLU A 150 -9.98 -2.97 -12.18
N ASP A 151 -10.99 -3.82 -12.22
CA ASP A 151 -12.24 -3.60 -12.95
C ASP A 151 -13.25 -2.85 -12.08
N ARG A 152 -13.75 -1.72 -12.57
CA ARG A 152 -14.74 -0.89 -11.87
C ARG A 152 -16.11 -1.55 -11.78
N GLU A 153 -16.41 -2.42 -12.73
CA GLU A 153 -17.70 -3.14 -12.87
C GLU A 153 -17.76 -4.37 -11.94
N ALA A 154 -16.71 -4.67 -11.20
CA ALA A 154 -16.72 -5.78 -10.26
C ALA A 154 -17.79 -5.60 -9.17
N ASP A 155 -18.46 -6.70 -8.83
CA ASP A 155 -19.31 -6.75 -7.64
C ASP A 155 -18.42 -6.86 -6.39
N PHE A 156 -18.20 -5.70 -5.76
CA PHE A 156 -17.41 -5.60 -4.54
C PHE A 156 -18.06 -6.31 -3.36
N GLY A 157 -19.41 -6.35 -3.34
CA GLY A 157 -20.17 -7.03 -2.30
C GLY A 157 -19.93 -8.54 -2.35
N GLN A 158 -20.10 -9.15 -3.54
CA GLN A 158 -19.81 -10.56 -3.74
C GLN A 158 -18.34 -10.88 -3.49
N THR A 159 -17.43 -10.02 -3.98
CA THR A 159 -16.00 -10.20 -3.77
C THR A 159 -15.63 -10.18 -2.28
N ALA A 160 -16.24 -9.29 -1.50
CA ALA A 160 -16.04 -9.23 -0.05
C ALA A 160 -16.60 -10.48 0.65
N GLN A 161 -17.79 -10.97 0.26
CA GLN A 161 -18.37 -12.19 0.80
C GLN A 161 -17.50 -13.42 0.52
N ASP A 162 -16.99 -13.57 -0.72
CA ASP A 162 -16.10 -14.66 -1.10
C ASP A 162 -14.80 -14.64 -0.28
N LEU A 163 -14.26 -13.44 -0.03
CA LEU A 163 -13.06 -13.27 0.79
C LEU A 163 -13.32 -13.66 2.24
N ILE A 164 -14.43 -13.22 2.82
CA ILE A 164 -14.81 -13.58 4.19
C ILE A 164 -15.07 -15.09 4.31
N ALA A 165 -15.80 -15.67 3.37
CA ALA A 165 -16.03 -17.12 3.34
C ALA A 165 -14.69 -17.91 3.28
N HIS A 166 -13.72 -17.39 2.52
CA HIS A 166 -12.38 -18.00 2.48
C HIS A 166 -11.63 -17.90 3.81
N ILE A 167 -11.75 -16.77 4.51
CA ILE A 167 -11.19 -16.62 5.87
C ILE A 167 -11.85 -17.64 6.81
N GLU A 168 -13.19 -17.67 6.83
CA GLU A 168 -13.97 -18.58 7.69
C GLU A 168 -13.62 -20.06 7.47
N ASN A 169 -13.53 -20.46 6.19
CA ASN A 169 -13.12 -21.84 5.84
C ASN A 169 -11.67 -22.14 6.24
N HIS A 170 -10.79 -21.15 6.25
CA HIS A 170 -9.39 -21.36 6.61
C HIS A 170 -9.19 -21.49 8.13
N VAL A 171 -9.98 -20.76 8.93
CA VAL A 171 -9.89 -20.76 10.39
C VAL A 171 -10.91 -21.70 11.05
N ASP A 172 -11.70 -22.41 10.24
CA ASP A 172 -12.78 -23.29 10.67
C ASP A 172 -13.72 -22.62 11.70
N GLY A 173 -14.13 -21.38 11.40
CA GLY A 173 -14.95 -20.58 12.29
C GLY A 173 -15.62 -19.41 11.64
N LYS A 174 -16.67 -18.88 12.26
CA LYS A 174 -17.41 -17.71 11.78
C LYS A 174 -16.85 -16.43 12.35
N VAL A 175 -16.73 -15.40 11.48
CA VAL A 175 -16.28 -14.08 11.86
C VAL A 175 -17.41 -13.04 11.84
N GLU A 176 -17.27 -11.97 12.61
CA GLU A 176 -18.08 -10.77 12.50
C GLU A 176 -17.32 -9.74 11.69
N TRP A 177 -18.00 -9.16 10.71
CA TRP A 177 -17.38 -8.20 9.80
C TRP A 177 -18.39 -7.19 9.26
N GLY A 178 -17.88 -6.07 8.82
CA GLY A 178 -18.66 -5.06 8.11
C GLY A 178 -17.75 -4.24 7.21
N GLY A 179 -18.34 -3.50 6.28
CA GLY A 179 -17.53 -2.72 5.34
C GLY A 179 -18.35 -1.68 4.58
N VAL A 180 -17.64 -0.90 3.78
CA VAL A 180 -18.20 0.09 2.86
C VAL A 180 -17.46 0.08 1.54
N ILE A 181 -18.14 0.41 0.46
CA ILE A 181 -17.56 0.52 -0.88
C ILE A 181 -17.44 2.00 -1.24
N HIS A 182 -16.22 2.40 -1.63
CA HIS A 182 -15.91 3.73 -2.15
C HIS A 182 -15.83 3.67 -3.67
N ARG A 183 -16.86 4.14 -4.37
CA ARG A 183 -16.89 4.20 -5.84
C ARG A 183 -16.49 5.53 -6.43
N ASN A 184 -16.44 6.57 -5.60
CA ASN A 184 -16.12 7.96 -5.99
C ASN A 184 -14.62 8.24 -6.13
N THR A 185 -13.81 7.20 -6.26
CA THR A 185 -12.37 7.28 -6.41
C THR A 185 -11.93 6.79 -7.80
N ASP A 186 -10.72 7.17 -8.24
CA ASP A 186 -10.17 6.66 -9.51
C ASP A 186 -10.00 5.14 -9.50
N HIS A 187 -9.80 4.57 -8.31
CA HIS A 187 -9.70 3.15 -8.07
C HIS A 187 -10.76 2.74 -7.04
N PRO A 188 -11.97 2.37 -7.47
CA PRO A 188 -12.99 1.89 -6.56
C PRO A 188 -12.45 0.78 -5.66
N HIS A 189 -12.84 0.80 -4.39
CA HIS A 189 -12.36 -0.16 -3.41
C HIS A 189 -13.35 -0.35 -2.26
N ALA A 190 -13.28 -1.50 -1.62
CA ALA A 190 -14.04 -1.79 -0.42
C ALA A 190 -13.12 -1.77 0.80
N HIS A 191 -13.53 -1.04 1.83
CA HIS A 191 -12.97 -1.13 3.17
C HIS A 191 -13.76 -2.12 3.99
N ILE A 192 -13.10 -3.11 4.56
CA ILE A 192 -13.69 -4.15 5.38
C ILE A 192 -12.99 -4.15 6.73
N ILE A 193 -13.77 -4.18 7.80
CA ILE A 193 -13.29 -4.44 9.15
C ILE A 193 -13.77 -5.82 9.58
N VAL A 194 -12.85 -6.60 10.18
CA VAL A 194 -13.15 -7.92 10.71
C VAL A 194 -12.76 -7.96 12.18
N ARG A 195 -13.65 -8.49 13.00
CA ARG A 195 -13.43 -8.67 14.44
C ARG A 195 -12.23 -9.59 14.69
N GLY A 196 -11.39 -9.25 15.66
CA GLY A 196 -10.25 -10.05 16.05
C GLY A 196 -10.58 -11.31 16.86
N LYS A 197 -11.88 -11.69 16.94
CA LYS A 197 -12.40 -12.91 17.56
C LYS A 197 -13.38 -13.60 16.63
N LEU A 198 -13.40 -14.90 16.69
CA LEU A 198 -14.44 -15.72 16.10
C LEU A 198 -15.75 -15.54 16.88
N ARG A 199 -16.88 -15.93 16.29
CA ARG A 199 -18.17 -15.95 17.01
C ARG A 199 -18.17 -16.93 18.20
N SER A 200 -17.29 -17.95 18.20
CA SER A 200 -17.05 -18.85 19.33
C SER A 200 -16.40 -18.16 20.53
N GLY A 201 -15.84 -16.96 20.35
CA GLY A 201 -15.09 -16.21 21.36
C GLY A 201 -13.57 -16.37 21.29
N GLU A 202 -13.08 -17.30 20.50
CA GLU A 202 -11.66 -17.56 20.28
C GLU A 202 -10.99 -16.41 19.51
N GLU A 203 -9.69 -16.21 19.74
CA GLU A 203 -8.90 -15.19 19.01
C GLU A 203 -8.78 -15.56 17.53
N LEU A 204 -9.13 -14.64 16.64
CA LEU A 204 -8.91 -14.80 15.21
C LEU A 204 -7.42 -14.65 14.88
N ILE A 205 -6.82 -15.73 14.37
CA ILE A 205 -5.44 -15.77 13.92
C ILE A 205 -5.42 -16.00 12.41
N LEU A 206 -4.98 -15.01 11.65
CA LEU A 206 -4.78 -15.15 10.21
C LEU A 206 -3.34 -15.53 9.90
N PRO A 207 -3.09 -16.72 9.32
CA PRO A 207 -1.74 -17.12 8.92
C PRO A 207 -1.10 -16.14 7.94
N ARG A 208 0.21 -15.98 8.07
CA ARG A 208 0.97 -15.03 7.25
C ARG A 208 0.82 -15.28 5.75
N GLU A 209 0.75 -16.55 5.33
CA GLU A 209 0.61 -16.92 3.93
C GLU A 209 -0.78 -16.56 3.40
N LEU A 210 -1.83 -16.73 4.19
CA LEU A 210 -3.18 -16.31 3.87
C LEU A 210 -3.22 -14.78 3.62
N ILE A 211 -2.60 -13.99 4.51
CA ILE A 211 -2.51 -12.53 4.38
C ILE A 211 -1.70 -12.13 3.14
N ARG A 212 -0.57 -12.78 2.88
CA ARG A 212 0.35 -12.39 1.81
C ARG A 212 -0.13 -12.76 0.42
N ARG A 213 -0.81 -13.90 0.28
CA ARG A 213 -1.20 -14.49 -1.00
C ARG A 213 -2.65 -14.93 -1.05
N GLY A 214 -3.10 -15.72 -0.09
CA GLY A 214 -4.37 -16.44 -0.14
C GLY A 214 -5.56 -15.53 -0.40
N LEU A 215 -5.68 -14.42 0.33
CA LEU A 215 -6.80 -13.48 0.18
C LEU A 215 -6.80 -12.79 -1.19
N ARG A 216 -5.63 -12.41 -1.71
CA ARG A 216 -5.53 -11.84 -3.05
C ARG A 216 -5.87 -12.85 -4.13
N GLU A 217 -5.36 -14.07 -4.02
CA GLU A 217 -5.66 -15.14 -4.98
C GLU A 217 -7.14 -15.50 -4.98
N THR A 218 -7.80 -15.51 -3.82
CA THR A 218 -9.24 -15.72 -3.71
C THR A 218 -10.02 -14.61 -4.40
N THR A 219 -9.66 -13.35 -4.15
CA THR A 219 -10.27 -12.21 -4.84
C THR A 219 -10.09 -12.32 -6.36
N GLN A 220 -8.88 -12.61 -6.83
CA GLN A 220 -8.59 -12.77 -8.26
C GLN A 220 -9.32 -13.94 -8.91
N ARG A 221 -9.67 -14.99 -8.17
CA ARG A 221 -10.47 -16.13 -8.64
C ARG A 221 -11.98 -15.82 -8.66
N SER A 222 -12.46 -14.93 -7.79
CA SER A 222 -13.85 -14.49 -7.78
C SER A 222 -14.18 -13.64 -9.00
N LEU A 223 -13.30 -12.74 -9.41
CA LEU A 223 -13.54 -11.79 -10.49
C LEU A 223 -13.89 -12.44 -11.85
N PRO A 224 -13.20 -13.48 -12.35
CA PRO A 224 -13.60 -14.14 -13.62
C PRO A 224 -14.95 -14.83 -13.56
N ARG A 225 -15.46 -15.19 -12.38
CA ARG A 225 -16.80 -15.75 -12.23
C ARG A 225 -17.90 -14.70 -12.44
N GLN A 226 -17.57 -13.44 -12.15
CA GLN A 226 -18.49 -12.30 -12.30
C GLN A 226 -18.42 -11.69 -13.71
N LEU A 227 -17.20 -11.48 -14.22
CA LEU A 227 -16.91 -10.67 -15.40
C LEU A 227 -16.37 -11.47 -16.59
N GLY A 228 -16.17 -12.78 -16.44
CA GLY A 228 -15.39 -13.58 -17.39
C GLY A 228 -13.90 -13.28 -17.35
N PRO A 229 -13.07 -14.01 -18.13
CA PRO A 229 -11.66 -13.68 -18.31
C PRO A 229 -11.52 -12.33 -19.01
N ARG A 230 -10.35 -11.67 -18.86
CA ARG A 230 -10.08 -10.44 -19.60
C ARG A 230 -10.10 -10.68 -21.10
N THR A 231 -10.69 -9.73 -21.84
CA THR A 231 -10.69 -9.76 -23.30
C THR A 231 -9.36 -9.25 -23.88
N PHE A 232 -9.10 -9.51 -25.14
CA PHE A 232 -7.95 -8.92 -25.87
C PHE A 232 -8.03 -7.39 -25.90
N GLU A 233 -9.23 -6.86 -26.08
CA GLU A 233 -9.48 -5.40 -26.12
C GLU A 233 -9.15 -4.74 -24.79
N GLU A 234 -9.57 -5.32 -23.66
CA GLU A 234 -9.23 -4.84 -22.33
C GLU A 234 -7.72 -4.86 -22.08
N ILE A 235 -7.03 -5.92 -22.52
CA ILE A 235 -5.57 -6.04 -22.40
C ILE A 235 -4.87 -4.98 -23.24
N GLU A 236 -5.33 -4.76 -24.47
CA GLU A 236 -4.76 -3.77 -25.36
C GLU A 236 -5.00 -2.35 -24.86
N HIS A 237 -6.25 -2.03 -24.45
CA HIS A 237 -6.58 -0.76 -23.84
C HIS A 237 -5.71 -0.45 -22.62
N GLN A 238 -5.50 -1.44 -21.74
CA GLN A 238 -4.60 -1.26 -20.60
C GLN A 238 -3.18 -0.94 -21.03
N LYS A 239 -2.65 -1.61 -22.05
CA LYS A 239 -1.31 -1.31 -22.58
C LYS A 239 -1.24 0.12 -23.11
N GLN A 240 -2.27 0.56 -23.83
CA GLN A 240 -2.34 1.94 -24.32
C GLN A 240 -2.32 2.96 -23.15
N CYS A 241 -3.11 2.71 -22.10
CA CYS A 241 -3.09 3.54 -20.90
C CYS A 241 -1.72 3.56 -20.17
N GLU A 242 -0.92 2.49 -20.28
CA GLU A 242 0.43 2.46 -19.70
C GLU A 242 1.41 3.37 -20.45
N LEU A 243 1.19 3.70 -21.74
CA LEU A 243 2.13 4.46 -22.55
C LEU A 243 2.33 5.90 -22.05
N THR A 244 1.26 6.54 -21.57
CA THR A 244 1.27 7.95 -21.11
C THR A 244 1.05 8.09 -19.61
N ALA A 245 1.20 7.00 -18.84
CA ALA A 245 0.97 7.02 -17.40
C ALA A 245 2.12 7.71 -16.64
N ASN A 246 1.77 8.65 -15.75
CA ASN A 246 2.70 9.31 -14.82
C ASN A 246 2.93 8.48 -13.55
N ARG A 247 3.16 7.19 -13.73
CA ARG A 247 3.42 6.22 -12.67
C ARG A 247 4.26 5.08 -13.20
N VAL A 248 4.82 4.29 -12.32
CA VAL A 248 5.53 3.06 -12.71
C VAL A 248 4.57 2.08 -13.38
N THR A 249 4.87 1.71 -14.61
CA THR A 249 4.10 0.74 -15.40
C THR A 249 4.80 -0.61 -15.51
N SER A 250 4.14 -1.58 -16.12
CA SER A 250 4.73 -2.89 -16.42
C SER A 250 5.87 -2.76 -17.45
N LEU A 251 5.75 -1.80 -18.39
CA LEU A 251 6.78 -1.48 -19.37
C LEU A 251 8.04 -0.93 -18.71
N ASP A 252 7.90 0.02 -17.79
CA ASP A 252 9.03 0.62 -17.08
C ASP A 252 9.83 -0.40 -16.28
N ARG A 253 9.15 -1.37 -15.64
CA ARG A 253 9.83 -2.46 -14.94
C ARG A 253 10.62 -3.35 -15.88
N LYS A 254 10.08 -3.64 -17.08
CA LYS A 254 10.80 -4.41 -18.12
C LYS A 254 12.00 -3.62 -18.66
N LEU A 255 11.83 -2.33 -18.90
CA LEU A 255 12.92 -1.44 -19.31
C LEU A 255 14.03 -1.40 -18.25
N ALA A 256 13.67 -1.22 -16.98
CA ALA A 256 14.63 -1.14 -15.88
C ALA A 256 15.47 -2.43 -15.70
N VAL A 257 14.90 -3.60 -15.96
CA VAL A 257 15.64 -4.88 -15.93
C VAL A 257 16.69 -4.98 -17.03
N ARG A 258 16.43 -4.37 -18.19
CA ARG A 258 17.30 -4.42 -19.38
C ARG A 258 18.37 -3.31 -19.38
N LEU A 259 18.32 -2.38 -18.41
CA LEU A 259 19.34 -1.35 -18.28
C LEU A 259 20.70 -1.99 -17.97
N LEU A 260 21.66 -1.72 -18.85
CA LEU A 260 23.04 -2.16 -18.64
C LEU A 260 23.65 -1.50 -17.39
N PRO A 261 24.60 -2.17 -16.69
CA PRO A 261 25.30 -1.54 -15.58
C PRO A 261 25.96 -0.24 -16.03
N PRO A 262 26.08 0.75 -15.13
CA PRO A 262 26.68 2.03 -15.49
C PRO A 262 28.14 1.84 -15.91
N THR A 263 28.46 2.32 -17.11
CA THR A 263 29.84 2.48 -17.58
C THR A 263 30.27 3.92 -17.29
N GLY A 264 30.99 4.13 -16.19
CA GLY A 264 31.49 5.45 -15.79
C GLY A 264 30.49 6.33 -15.02
N GLU A 265 30.85 7.60 -14.80
CA GLU A 265 30.07 8.59 -14.03
C GLU A 265 28.78 9.10 -14.73
N ASN A 266 28.35 8.47 -15.80
CA ASN A 266 27.21 8.92 -16.58
C ASN A 266 25.89 8.70 -15.82
N THR A 267 25.12 9.76 -15.65
CA THR A 267 23.81 9.75 -14.97
C THR A 267 22.74 8.98 -15.76
N TYR A 268 23.02 8.58 -16.99
CA TYR A 268 22.14 7.82 -17.86
C TYR A 268 22.71 6.46 -18.21
N ARG A 269 21.85 5.47 -18.36
CA ARG A 269 22.23 4.12 -18.80
C ARG A 269 21.79 3.89 -20.24
N ASN A 270 22.67 3.31 -21.03
CA ASN A 270 22.37 2.97 -22.40
C ASN A 270 21.39 1.80 -22.48
N PHE A 271 20.49 1.88 -23.43
CA PHE A 271 19.47 0.89 -23.68
C PHE A 271 19.61 0.42 -25.14
N GLY A 272 19.86 -0.85 -25.32
CA GLY A 272 20.01 -1.45 -26.65
C GLY A 272 18.69 -1.56 -27.40
N ASP A 273 18.75 -2.20 -28.57
CA ASP A 273 17.68 -2.30 -29.55
C ASP A 273 16.26 -2.43 -28.98
N VAL A 274 15.39 -1.46 -29.34
CA VAL A 274 13.99 -1.36 -28.92
C VAL A 274 13.11 -1.85 -30.06
N ALA A 275 12.98 -3.18 -30.17
CA ALA A 275 12.19 -3.79 -31.23
C ALA A 275 10.67 -3.54 -31.09
N ASN A 276 10.19 -3.34 -29.86
CA ASN A 276 8.75 -3.24 -29.55
C ASN A 276 8.22 -1.82 -29.71
N ALA A 277 7.18 -1.62 -30.53
CA ALA A 277 6.53 -0.33 -30.77
C ALA A 277 5.99 0.32 -29.46
N PHE A 278 5.44 -0.46 -28.54
CA PHE A 278 4.97 0.04 -27.24
C PHE A 278 6.12 0.61 -26.40
N GLU A 279 7.25 -0.11 -26.34
CA GLU A 279 8.43 0.35 -25.60
C GLU A 279 8.96 1.66 -26.21
N ARG A 280 9.05 1.76 -27.56
CA ARG A 280 9.45 3.01 -28.24
C ARG A 280 8.51 4.18 -27.92
N THR A 281 7.20 3.94 -27.94
CA THR A 281 6.21 4.98 -27.62
C THR A 281 6.34 5.40 -26.15
N ARG A 282 6.52 4.44 -25.23
CA ARG A 282 6.78 4.74 -23.82
C ARG A 282 8.05 5.55 -23.61
N LEU A 283 9.15 5.18 -24.28
CA LEU A 283 10.42 5.91 -24.20
C LEU A 283 10.30 7.35 -24.72
N ARG A 284 9.53 7.58 -25.81
CA ARG A 284 9.23 8.94 -26.27
C ARG A 284 8.49 9.75 -25.21
N TYR A 285 7.51 9.14 -24.56
CA TYR A 285 6.80 9.81 -23.45
C TYR A 285 7.73 10.09 -22.27
N LEU A 286 8.55 9.13 -21.87
CA LEU A 286 9.57 9.32 -20.83
C LEU A 286 10.59 10.43 -21.19
N ALA A 287 10.90 10.59 -22.48
CA ALA A 287 11.76 11.68 -22.93
C ALA A 287 11.11 13.06 -22.76
N GLN A 288 9.80 13.18 -22.97
CA GLN A 288 9.05 14.43 -22.67
C GLN A 288 9.10 14.78 -21.17
N LEU A 289 9.19 13.76 -20.31
CA LEU A 289 9.35 13.92 -18.86
C LEU A 289 10.82 14.11 -18.41
N GLY A 290 11.79 14.13 -19.34
CA GLY A 290 13.22 14.23 -19.03
C GLY A 290 13.81 12.97 -18.38
N LEU A 291 13.11 11.83 -18.47
CA LEU A 291 13.53 10.54 -17.87
C LEU A 291 14.22 9.61 -18.87
N ALA A 292 14.19 9.95 -20.16
CA ALA A 292 14.90 9.27 -21.22
C ALA A 292 15.42 10.25 -22.26
N LYS A 293 16.40 9.83 -23.08
CA LYS A 293 16.91 10.59 -24.22
C LYS A 293 17.13 9.65 -25.42
N PRO A 294 16.66 10.01 -26.64
CA PRO A 294 17.04 9.27 -27.83
C PRO A 294 18.51 9.58 -28.19
N LEU A 295 19.20 8.61 -28.76
CA LEU A 295 20.52 8.72 -29.34
C LEU A 295 20.45 8.58 -30.86
N ASP A 296 21.46 9.12 -31.58
CA ASP A 296 21.51 9.18 -33.06
C ASP A 296 21.50 7.81 -33.75
N ASN A 297 21.92 6.76 -33.06
CA ASN A 297 22.00 5.38 -33.56
C ASN A 297 20.74 4.56 -33.27
N GLY A 298 19.61 5.18 -32.90
CA GLY A 298 18.37 4.50 -32.54
C GLY A 298 18.37 3.87 -31.15
N LEU A 299 19.44 4.05 -30.39
CA LEU A 299 19.53 3.67 -29.00
C LEU A 299 18.84 4.71 -28.11
N TRP A 300 18.65 4.36 -26.86
CA TRP A 300 18.06 5.23 -25.86
C TRP A 300 18.93 5.27 -24.61
N GLN A 301 19.00 6.43 -24.01
CA GLN A 301 19.53 6.59 -22.66
C GLN A 301 18.37 6.79 -21.68
N VAL A 302 18.41 6.08 -20.57
CA VAL A 302 17.38 6.13 -19.53
C VAL A 302 18.02 6.45 -18.19
N ARG A 303 17.37 7.31 -17.43
CA ARG A 303 17.83 7.66 -16.09
C ARG A 303 17.86 6.42 -15.17
N PRO A 304 18.90 6.24 -14.36
CA PRO A 304 19.00 5.11 -13.43
C PRO A 304 17.93 5.14 -12.33
N ASP A 305 17.42 6.32 -11.99
CA ASP A 305 16.38 6.55 -10.99
C ASP A 305 14.95 6.61 -11.57
N LEU A 306 14.76 6.17 -12.83
CA LEU A 306 13.48 6.16 -13.55
C LEU A 306 12.30 5.72 -12.67
N LEU A 307 12.42 4.55 -12.04
CA LEU A 307 11.31 3.98 -11.24
C LEU A 307 11.02 4.83 -10.00
N SER A 308 12.04 5.42 -9.39
CA SER A 308 11.90 6.31 -8.24
C SER A 308 11.20 7.60 -8.62
N GLN A 309 11.59 8.21 -9.75
CA GLN A 309 10.96 9.44 -10.23
C GLN A 309 9.49 9.24 -10.58
N LEU A 310 9.17 8.16 -11.31
CA LEU A 310 7.77 7.82 -11.62
C LEU A 310 6.94 7.52 -10.38
N GLN A 311 7.53 6.91 -9.35
CA GLN A 311 6.85 6.69 -8.08
C GLN A 311 6.59 8.01 -7.35
N GLN A 312 7.55 8.92 -7.32
CA GLN A 312 7.39 10.25 -6.72
C GLN A 312 6.30 11.06 -7.45
N MET A 313 6.29 11.05 -8.78
CA MET A 313 5.23 11.71 -9.57
C MET A 313 3.85 11.18 -9.20
N LYS A 314 3.69 9.86 -9.10
CA LYS A 314 2.44 9.27 -8.65
C LYS A 314 2.07 9.69 -7.24
N ASP A 315 3.01 9.65 -6.31
CA ASP A 315 2.76 10.03 -4.91
C ASP A 315 2.31 11.51 -4.81
N ILE A 316 2.90 12.41 -5.58
CA ILE A 316 2.48 13.82 -5.66
C ILE A 316 1.06 13.95 -6.21
N GLN A 317 0.74 13.25 -7.30
CA GLN A 317 -0.61 13.27 -7.88
C GLN A 317 -1.66 12.73 -6.91
N ASP A 318 -1.38 11.60 -6.26
CA ASP A 318 -2.31 10.98 -5.31
C ASP A 318 -2.59 11.92 -4.13
N ARG A 319 -1.57 12.67 -3.67
CA ARG A 319 -1.73 13.68 -2.61
C ARG A 319 -2.56 14.86 -3.06
N ALA A 320 -2.23 15.45 -4.21
CA ALA A 320 -2.97 16.57 -4.76
C ALA A 320 -4.46 16.22 -4.94
N ARG A 321 -4.75 15.03 -5.45
CA ARG A 321 -6.13 14.53 -5.57
C ARG A 321 -6.81 14.37 -4.21
N THR A 322 -6.11 13.85 -3.21
CA THR A 322 -6.66 13.69 -1.86
C THR A 322 -7.04 15.05 -1.28
N LEU A 323 -6.16 16.05 -1.37
CA LEU A 323 -6.44 17.41 -0.91
C LEU A 323 -7.64 18.03 -1.65
N PHE A 324 -7.68 17.89 -2.97
CA PHE A 324 -8.77 18.40 -3.79
C PHE A 324 -10.12 17.77 -3.42
N ARG A 325 -10.19 16.44 -3.31
CA ARG A 325 -11.41 15.72 -2.92
C ARG A 325 -11.92 16.09 -1.53
N CYS A 326 -11.02 16.37 -0.60
CA CYS A 326 -11.39 16.76 0.75
C CYS A 326 -11.85 18.21 0.85
N GLY A 327 -11.82 18.98 -0.25
CA GLY A 327 -12.18 20.40 -0.25
C GLY A 327 -11.29 21.24 0.64
N VAL A 328 -10.04 20.82 0.85
CA VAL A 328 -9.10 21.51 1.72
C VAL A 328 -8.54 22.73 0.98
N ALA A 329 -8.84 23.91 1.49
CA ALA A 329 -8.22 25.15 1.04
C ALA A 329 -6.77 25.21 1.54
N ILE A 330 -5.82 25.26 0.62
CA ILE A 330 -4.40 25.52 0.89
C ILE A 330 -4.07 26.95 0.49
N SER A 331 -3.14 27.58 1.23
CA SER A 331 -2.78 28.97 1.02
C SER A 331 -2.05 29.16 -0.31
N ASP A 332 -1.20 28.21 -0.68
CA ASP A 332 -0.49 28.18 -1.96
C ASP A 332 -0.72 26.84 -2.69
N PRO A 333 -1.47 26.82 -3.82
CA PRO A 333 -1.67 25.61 -4.62
C PRO A 333 -0.38 25.01 -5.19
N HIS A 334 0.69 25.78 -5.29
CA HIS A 334 1.99 25.35 -5.79
C HIS A 334 2.99 24.98 -4.68
N ALA A 335 2.56 25.08 -3.42
CA ALA A 335 3.42 24.78 -2.28
C ALA A 335 4.03 23.37 -2.37
N PRO A 336 5.32 23.23 -2.11
CA PRO A 336 5.96 21.92 -2.08
C PRO A 336 5.30 21.03 -1.02
N MET A 337 5.07 19.77 -1.39
CA MET A 337 4.50 18.76 -0.51
C MET A 337 5.58 17.76 -0.12
N GLU A 338 5.89 17.68 1.16
CA GLU A 338 6.93 16.81 1.67
C GLU A 338 6.38 15.82 2.70
N TYR A 339 7.04 14.67 2.83
CA TYR A 339 6.82 13.78 3.97
C TYR A 339 7.68 14.21 5.13
N SER A 340 7.06 14.57 6.23
CA SER A 340 7.75 14.87 7.47
C SER A 340 7.81 13.65 8.39
N PHE A 341 8.90 13.58 9.14
CA PHE A 341 9.05 12.60 10.21
C PHE A 341 8.61 13.21 11.54
N ALA A 342 8.00 12.39 12.39
CA ALA A 342 7.44 12.79 13.67
C ALA A 342 8.40 13.49 14.66
N SER A 343 9.70 13.45 14.40
CA SER A 343 10.73 14.08 15.24
C SER A 343 10.91 15.59 15.02
N LYS A 344 10.27 16.15 13.99
CA LYS A 344 10.41 17.58 13.63
C LYS A 344 9.28 18.38 14.27
N LYS A 345 9.63 19.42 15.03
CA LYS A 345 8.63 20.38 15.53
C LYS A 345 8.11 21.20 14.34
N LEU A 346 6.83 21.09 14.07
CA LEU A 346 6.13 21.86 13.03
C LEU A 346 5.21 22.87 13.67
N ILE A 347 5.15 24.06 13.11
CA ILE A 347 4.23 25.14 13.52
C ILE A 347 3.40 25.50 12.30
N GLY A 348 2.06 25.51 12.46
CA GLY A 348 1.14 25.79 11.37
C GLY A 348 -0.25 25.25 11.62
N ARG A 349 -1.00 24.97 10.56
CA ARG A 349 -2.41 24.56 10.59
C ARG A 349 -2.58 23.10 10.13
N VAL A 350 -3.32 22.31 10.90
CA VAL A 350 -3.81 21.00 10.46
C VAL A 350 -4.88 21.21 9.39
N LEU A 351 -4.63 20.72 8.19
CA LEU A 351 -5.58 20.77 7.10
C LEU A 351 -6.53 19.58 7.12
N LEU A 352 -5.98 18.38 7.32
CA LEU A 352 -6.73 17.14 7.23
C LEU A 352 -6.07 16.03 8.04
N ASN A 353 -6.88 15.25 8.74
CA ASN A 353 -6.52 13.94 9.26
C ASN A 353 -7.18 12.88 8.38
N SER A 354 -6.39 12.03 7.74
CA SER A 354 -6.87 11.01 6.81
C SER A 354 -6.13 9.68 6.97
N GLU A 355 -6.64 8.65 6.33
CA GLU A 355 -5.88 7.41 6.11
C GLU A 355 -5.31 7.40 4.70
N GLU A 356 -4.07 6.97 4.55
CA GLU A 356 -3.49 6.70 3.24
C GLU A 356 -4.18 5.48 2.62
N GLU A 357 -4.91 5.66 1.51
CA GLU A 357 -5.71 4.60 0.87
C GLU A 357 -4.94 3.30 0.63
N ARG A 358 -3.69 3.42 0.18
CA ARG A 358 -2.85 2.26 -0.15
C ARG A 358 -2.39 1.49 1.08
N THR A 359 -2.09 2.18 2.16
CA THR A 359 -1.45 1.58 3.34
C THR A 359 -2.37 1.49 4.54
N GLY A 360 -3.50 2.20 4.56
CA GLY A 360 -4.37 2.35 5.72
C GLY A 360 -3.64 2.98 6.92
N ALA A 361 -2.53 3.68 6.68
CA ALA A 361 -1.82 4.41 7.72
C ALA A 361 -2.50 5.74 7.96
N LEU A 362 -2.75 6.07 9.22
CA LEU A 362 -3.21 7.40 9.58
C LEU A 362 -2.14 8.43 9.23
N GLN A 363 -2.56 9.54 8.65
CA GLN A 363 -1.70 10.66 8.31
C GLN A 363 -2.39 11.99 8.64
N THR A 364 -1.61 12.97 9.03
CA THR A 364 -2.03 14.36 9.15
C THR A 364 -1.41 15.16 8.03
N ILE A 365 -2.22 15.90 7.30
CA ILE A 365 -1.78 16.88 6.32
C ILE A 365 -1.77 18.23 7.02
N PHE A 366 -0.62 18.86 6.99
CA PHE A 366 -0.31 20.03 7.79
C PHE A 366 0.27 21.13 6.90
N GLU A 367 -0.23 22.35 7.01
CA GLU A 367 0.31 23.53 6.35
C GLU A 367 1.18 24.29 7.34
N THR A 368 2.45 24.42 7.05
CA THR A 368 3.40 25.15 7.87
C THR A 368 3.22 26.66 7.73
N THR A 369 3.74 27.44 8.65
CA THR A 369 3.66 28.92 8.62
C THR A 369 4.36 29.54 7.42
N ASP A 370 5.26 28.81 6.78
CA ASP A 370 5.95 29.21 5.53
C ASP A 370 5.24 28.69 4.26
N GLY A 371 4.01 28.16 4.39
CA GLY A 371 3.16 27.74 3.30
C GLY A 371 3.46 26.34 2.73
N ARG A 372 4.45 25.61 3.25
CA ARG A 372 4.72 24.25 2.79
C ARG A 372 3.67 23.29 3.32
N ILE A 373 3.40 22.23 2.56
CA ILE A 373 2.51 21.15 2.96
C ILE A 373 3.35 19.97 3.44
N GLU A 374 3.17 19.61 4.69
CA GLU A 374 3.84 18.47 5.31
C GLU A 374 2.85 17.33 5.55
N ILE A 375 3.22 16.12 5.17
CA ILE A 375 2.42 14.93 5.42
C ILE A 375 3.10 14.12 6.51
N ILE A 376 2.45 14.06 7.65
CA ILE A 376 2.95 13.36 8.83
C ILE A 376 2.24 12.03 8.91
N ARG A 377 2.98 10.93 8.76
CA ARG A 377 2.44 9.60 9.02
C ARG A 377 2.46 9.32 10.50
N HIS A 378 1.33 8.88 11.03
CA HIS A 378 1.23 8.43 12.41
C HIS A 378 1.80 7.02 12.51
N ASP A 379 3.03 6.90 12.96
CA ASP A 379 3.57 5.64 13.44
C ASP A 379 3.16 5.39 14.90
N ALA A 380 3.53 4.22 15.44
CA ALA A 380 3.11 3.82 16.77
C ALA A 380 3.58 4.76 17.90
N ALA A 381 4.64 5.54 17.66
CA ALA A 381 5.20 6.46 18.64
C ALA A 381 4.39 7.76 18.78
N LEU A 382 3.82 8.27 17.68
CA LEU A 382 2.94 9.44 17.67
C LEU A 382 1.54 9.19 18.25
N ARG A 383 1.16 7.92 18.39
CA ARG A 383 -0.14 7.54 18.97
C ARG A 383 -0.14 7.51 20.50
N ALA A 384 1.01 7.66 21.10
CA ALA A 384 1.21 7.62 22.57
C ALA A 384 1.44 9.02 23.18
N ALA A 385 1.57 10.05 22.37
CA ALA A 385 1.64 11.46 22.77
C ALA A 385 0.31 12.18 22.51
#